data_c44dd41a6b9e42904aca372287bff95f
#
_entry.id   c44dd41a6b9e42904aca372287bff95f
#
_cell.length_a   1.000
_cell.length_b   1.000
_cell.length_c   1.000
_cell.angle_alpha   90.00
_cell.angle_beta   90.00
_cell.angle_gamma   90.00
#
_symmetry.space_group_name_H-M   'P 1'
#
loop_
_entity.id
_entity.type
_entity.pdbx_description
1 polymer ?
#
loop_
_entity_poly.entity_id
_entity_poly.type
_entity_poly.pdbx_seq_one_letter_code
_entity_poly.pdbx_strand_id
1 'polypeptide(L)'
;MKLFFLLLLVLSSCQKNIESSYLDYDCIEVENYYAQSVAPILVNNCVGCHPGYNSFEGSVATIMEGKTIERINLNITNPRFMPKGSAKLSQQELDVIQNFSELFCQ
;
A
#
# COMPACT_ATOMS: atom_id res chain seq x y z
N MET A 1 -10.96 4.31 -53.96
CA MET A 1 -10.36 3.05 -53.47
C MET A 1 -9.06 3.25 -52.71
N LYS A 2 -8.18 4.10 -53.14
CA LYS A 2 -6.91 4.35 -52.42
C LYS A 2 -7.07 5.13 -51.13
N LEU A 3 -8.09 5.95 -50.99
CA LEU A 3 -8.35 6.70 -49.77
C LEU A 3 -8.91 5.82 -48.63
N PHE A 4 -9.59 4.73 -48.98
CA PHE A 4 -10.19 3.84 -48.01
C PHE A 4 -9.14 2.98 -47.29
N PHE A 5 -8.03 2.72 -47.94
CA PHE A 5 -6.95 1.92 -47.35
C PHE A 5 -6.11 2.73 -46.37
N LEU A 6 -6.07 4.04 -46.53
CA LEU A 6 -5.33 4.89 -45.59
C LEU A 6 -6.06 5.08 -44.26
N LEU A 7 -7.38 4.98 -44.29
CA LEU A 7 -8.20 5.19 -43.11
C LEU A 7 -8.15 4.00 -42.12
N LEU A 8 -7.83 2.82 -42.65
CA LEU A 8 -7.75 1.59 -41.84
C LEU A 8 -6.46 1.47 -41.04
N LEU A 9 -5.44 2.24 -41.38
CA LEU A 9 -4.14 2.18 -40.70
C LEU A 9 -4.05 3.06 -39.44
N VAL A 10 -5.03 3.93 -39.25
CA VAL A 10 -5.00 4.87 -38.11
C VAL A 10 -5.63 4.29 -36.84
N LEU A 11 -6.32 3.13 -36.95
CA LEU A 11 -7.06 2.55 -35.83
C LEU A 11 -6.25 1.59 -34.97
N SER A 12 -4.98 1.34 -35.31
CA SER A 12 -4.18 0.36 -34.59
C SER A 12 -3.18 0.94 -33.57
N SER A 13 -3.31 2.21 -33.21
CA SER A 13 -2.32 2.86 -32.34
C SER A 13 -2.80 3.08 -30.91
N CYS A 14 -3.62 2.21 -30.36
CA CYS A 14 -3.88 2.24 -28.93
C CYS A 14 -2.93 1.28 -28.21
N GLN A 15 -1.75 1.75 -27.88
CA GLN A 15 -0.78 1.04 -27.06
C GLN A 15 -0.76 1.65 -25.66
N LYS A 16 -1.65 1.19 -24.81
CA LYS A 16 -1.69 1.64 -23.40
C LYS A 16 -0.96 0.72 -22.42
N ASN A 17 -0.32 -0.33 -22.93
CA ASN A 17 0.15 -1.40 -22.07
C ASN A 17 1.58 -1.24 -21.52
N ILE A 18 2.32 -0.22 -21.95
CA ILE A 18 3.72 -0.05 -21.54
C ILE A 18 3.80 0.59 -20.14
N GLU A 19 2.91 1.53 -19.86
CA GLU A 19 2.90 2.20 -18.55
C GLU A 19 2.44 1.28 -17.40
N SER A 20 1.48 0.39 -17.66
CA SER A 20 1.00 -0.53 -16.63
C SER A 20 2.03 -1.59 -16.26
N SER A 21 2.85 -2.05 -17.18
CA SER A 21 3.88 -3.03 -16.88
C SER A 21 5.05 -2.45 -16.06
N TYR A 22 5.34 -1.17 -16.22
CA TYR A 22 6.36 -0.48 -15.45
C TYR A 22 5.88 -0.24 -14.00
N LEU A 23 4.64 0.16 -13.85
CA LEU A 23 4.03 0.34 -12.53
C LEU A 23 3.89 -0.98 -11.78
N ASP A 24 3.58 -2.07 -12.49
CA ASP A 24 3.47 -3.40 -11.92
C ASP A 24 4.80 -3.90 -11.34
N TYR A 25 5.92 -3.52 -11.93
CA TYR A 25 7.23 -3.92 -11.41
C TYR A 25 7.52 -3.29 -10.04
N ASP A 26 7.30 -2.00 -9.92
CA ASP A 26 7.50 -1.30 -8.66
C ASP A 26 6.53 -1.80 -7.57
N CYS A 27 5.29 -2.11 -7.96
CA CYS A 27 4.29 -2.68 -7.05
C CYS A 27 4.69 -4.04 -6.50
N ILE A 28 5.32 -4.90 -7.30
CA ILE A 28 5.78 -6.22 -6.86
C ILE A 28 6.81 -6.09 -5.74
N GLU A 29 7.73 -5.16 -5.84
CA GLU A 29 8.72 -4.92 -4.78
C GLU A 29 8.06 -4.43 -3.48
N VAL A 30 7.09 -3.53 -3.59
CA VAL A 30 6.34 -3.03 -2.45
C VAL A 30 5.49 -4.14 -1.83
N GLU A 31 4.85 -4.98 -2.63
CA GLU A 31 4.09 -6.13 -2.13
C GLU A 31 4.99 -7.15 -1.42
N ASN A 32 6.18 -7.39 -1.93
CA ASN A 32 7.15 -8.27 -1.28
C ASN A 32 7.62 -7.71 0.06
N TYR A 33 7.91 -6.43 0.12
CA TYR A 33 8.25 -5.75 1.36
C TYR A 33 7.11 -5.85 2.37
N TYR A 34 5.88 -5.63 1.93
CA TYR A 34 4.69 -5.82 2.75
C TYR A 34 4.62 -7.24 3.32
N ALA A 35 4.69 -8.24 2.45
CA ALA A 35 4.53 -9.63 2.86
C ALA A 35 5.60 -10.08 3.86
N GLN A 36 6.83 -9.64 3.69
CA GLN A 36 7.96 -10.07 4.51
C GLN A 36 8.10 -9.29 5.80
N SER A 37 7.84 -7.99 5.78
CA SER A 37 8.18 -7.10 6.89
C SER A 37 6.98 -6.46 7.55
N VAL A 38 5.98 -6.04 6.78
CA VAL A 38 4.84 -5.25 7.28
C VAL A 38 3.71 -6.14 7.76
N ALA A 39 3.33 -7.14 6.98
CA ALA A 39 2.19 -8.01 7.29
C ALA A 39 2.30 -8.69 8.67
N PRO A 40 3.44 -9.23 9.09
CA PRO A 40 3.57 -9.81 10.43
C PRO A 40 3.25 -8.82 11.54
N ILE A 41 3.68 -7.57 11.41
CA ILE A 41 3.42 -6.52 12.40
C ILE A 41 1.92 -6.20 12.46
N LEU A 42 1.30 -6.00 11.29
CA LEU A 42 -0.12 -5.67 11.21
C LEU A 42 -1.01 -6.82 11.69
N VAL A 43 -0.69 -8.04 11.31
CA VAL A 43 -1.45 -9.23 11.74
C VAL A 43 -1.40 -9.39 13.25
N ASN A 44 -0.25 -9.20 13.85
CA ASN A 44 -0.08 -9.37 15.29
C ASN A 44 -0.69 -8.25 16.13
N ASN A 45 -0.81 -7.04 15.59
CA ASN A 45 -1.15 -5.86 16.37
C ASN A 45 -2.42 -5.13 15.94
N CYS A 46 -2.91 -5.34 14.73
CA CYS A 46 -3.97 -4.52 14.14
C CYS A 46 -5.18 -5.31 13.64
N VAL A 47 -4.95 -6.46 13.01
CA VAL A 47 -6.00 -7.23 12.31
C VAL A 47 -7.13 -7.67 13.24
N GLY A 48 -6.82 -7.98 14.51
CA GLY A 48 -7.83 -8.41 15.45
C GLY A 48 -9.00 -7.44 15.63
N CYS A 49 -8.73 -6.14 15.56
CA CYS A 49 -9.74 -5.08 15.65
C CYS A 49 -10.02 -4.41 14.29
N HIS A 50 -9.05 -4.45 13.39
CA HIS A 50 -9.09 -3.78 12.08
C HIS A 50 -8.81 -4.77 10.95
N PRO A 51 -9.82 -5.55 10.51
CA PRO A 51 -9.60 -6.57 9.49
C PRO A 51 -9.11 -6.03 8.13
N GLY A 52 -9.25 -4.73 7.87
CA GLY A 52 -8.71 -4.09 6.68
C GLY A 52 -7.20 -4.23 6.52
N TYR A 53 -6.45 -4.44 7.60
CA TYR A 53 -5.01 -4.65 7.55
C TYR A 53 -4.60 -6.07 7.13
N ASN A 54 -5.54 -6.97 6.84
CA ASN A 54 -5.25 -8.36 6.52
C ASN A 54 -4.86 -8.60 5.04
N SER A 55 -4.79 -7.55 4.25
CA SER A 55 -4.37 -7.63 2.85
C SER A 55 -3.46 -6.46 2.49
N PHE A 56 -2.70 -6.62 1.41
CA PHE A 56 -1.87 -5.54 0.89
C PHE A 56 -2.73 -4.32 0.52
N GLU A 57 -3.75 -4.51 -0.29
CA GLU A 57 -4.63 -3.43 -0.75
C GLU A 57 -5.36 -2.75 0.41
N GLY A 58 -5.87 -3.54 1.34
CA GLY A 58 -6.55 -3.02 2.52
C GLY A 58 -5.61 -2.25 3.43
N SER A 59 -4.38 -2.70 3.58
CA SER A 59 -3.35 -2.01 4.37
C SER A 59 -2.95 -0.68 3.73
N VAL A 60 -2.73 -0.65 2.41
CA VAL A 60 -2.44 0.57 1.68
C VAL A 60 -3.57 1.58 1.85
N ALA A 61 -4.81 1.17 1.59
CA ALA A 61 -5.98 2.04 1.71
C ALA A 61 -6.12 2.61 3.13
N THR A 62 -6.01 1.76 4.13
CA THR A 62 -6.19 2.16 5.53
C THR A 62 -5.08 3.10 5.99
N ILE A 63 -3.84 2.84 5.60
CA ILE A 63 -2.70 3.71 5.97
C ILE A 63 -2.79 5.06 5.26
N MET A 64 -3.18 5.08 3.98
CA MET A 64 -3.31 6.32 3.21
C MET A 64 -4.48 7.19 3.66
N GLU A 65 -5.65 6.59 3.90
CA GLU A 65 -6.86 7.30 4.30
C GLU A 65 -6.88 7.62 5.79
N GLY A 66 -6.28 6.75 6.57
CA GLY A 66 -6.34 6.80 8.00
C GLY A 66 -5.22 7.65 8.60
N LYS A 67 -5.20 7.60 9.91
CA LYS A 67 -4.19 8.25 10.73
C LYS A 67 -3.29 7.21 11.39
N THR A 68 -3.00 6.13 10.68
CA THR A 68 -2.25 5.01 11.21
C THR A 68 -0.90 5.45 11.73
N ILE A 69 -0.11 6.16 10.91
CA ILE A 69 1.22 6.62 11.28
C ILE A 69 1.15 7.57 12.49
N GLU A 70 0.22 8.51 12.49
CA GLU A 70 0.00 9.40 13.63
C GLU A 70 -0.29 8.62 14.90
N ARG A 71 -1.25 7.71 14.84
CA ARG A 71 -1.77 7.02 16.04
C ARG A 71 -0.79 6.04 16.66
N ILE A 72 0.00 5.33 15.87
CA ILE A 72 1.00 4.40 16.41
C ILE A 72 2.19 5.11 17.04
N ASN A 73 2.40 6.38 16.70
CA ASN A 73 3.45 7.22 17.26
C ASN A 73 3.02 8.06 18.46
N LEU A 74 1.73 8.08 18.80
CA LEU A 74 1.24 8.80 19.96
C LEU A 74 1.78 8.20 21.26
N ASN A 75 1.72 8.99 22.33
CA ASN A 75 1.98 8.47 23.68
C ASN A 75 0.90 7.44 24.06
N ILE A 76 1.30 6.40 24.77
CA ILE A 76 0.39 5.33 25.19
C ILE A 76 -0.79 5.84 26.04
N THR A 77 -0.64 6.97 26.70
CA THR A 77 -1.70 7.60 27.50
C THR A 77 -2.70 8.39 26.67
N ASN A 78 -2.43 8.62 25.40
CA ASN A 78 -3.34 9.34 24.53
C ASN A 78 -4.53 8.44 24.16
N PRO A 79 -5.78 8.95 24.29
CA PRO A 79 -6.97 8.13 23.99
C PRO A 79 -7.06 7.68 22.53
N ARG A 80 -6.33 8.32 21.63
CA ARG A 80 -6.27 7.92 20.21
C ARG A 80 -5.10 7.01 19.88
N PHE A 81 -4.27 6.67 20.86
CA PHE A 81 -3.15 5.78 20.68
C PHE A 81 -3.58 4.40 20.16
N MET A 82 -2.78 3.83 19.28
CA MET A 82 -2.95 2.47 18.74
C MET A 82 -1.62 1.71 18.86
N PRO A 83 -1.65 0.40 19.10
CA PRO A 83 -2.82 -0.47 19.28
C PRO A 83 -3.44 -0.31 20.67
N LYS A 84 -4.78 -0.23 20.72
CA LYS A 84 -5.49 -0.05 21.98
C LYS A 84 -5.37 -1.27 22.89
N GLY A 85 -5.12 -1.02 24.16
CA GLY A 85 -5.02 -2.07 25.16
C GLY A 85 -3.74 -2.90 25.06
N SER A 86 -2.80 -2.49 24.23
CA SER A 86 -1.54 -3.20 23.99
C SER A 86 -0.36 -2.28 24.19
N ALA A 87 0.84 -2.84 24.27
CA ALA A 87 2.07 -2.08 24.34
C ALA A 87 2.32 -1.33 23.03
N LYS A 88 3.05 -0.23 23.12
CA LYS A 88 3.52 0.49 21.94
C LYS A 88 4.44 -0.40 21.11
N LEU A 89 4.34 -0.29 19.78
CA LEU A 89 5.24 -0.96 18.86
C LEU A 89 6.69 -0.56 19.15
N SER A 90 7.61 -1.49 18.91
CA SER A 90 9.04 -1.18 18.98
C SER A 90 9.43 -0.12 17.95
N GLN A 91 10.54 0.54 18.17
CA GLN A 91 11.04 1.52 17.19
C GLN A 91 11.29 0.87 15.82
N GLN A 92 11.79 -0.36 15.79
CA GLN A 92 12.00 -1.10 14.56
C GLN A 92 10.68 -1.35 13.82
N GLU A 93 9.64 -1.76 14.53
CA GLU A 93 8.31 -1.97 13.94
C GLU A 93 7.71 -0.65 13.41
N LEU A 94 7.84 0.44 14.17
CA LEU A 94 7.41 1.76 13.73
C LEU A 94 8.13 2.19 12.45
N ASP A 95 9.44 1.96 12.38
CA ASP A 95 10.24 2.31 11.20
C ASP A 95 9.82 1.49 9.97
N VAL A 96 9.51 0.22 10.15
CA VAL A 96 9.03 -0.65 9.05
C VAL A 96 7.71 -0.12 8.48
N ILE A 97 6.77 0.24 9.33
CA ILE A 97 5.47 0.77 8.86
C ILE A 97 5.64 2.15 8.23
N GLN A 98 6.49 2.99 8.81
CA GLN A 98 6.81 4.30 8.24
C GLN A 98 7.40 4.17 6.84
N ASN A 99 8.39 3.31 6.67
CA ASN A 99 9.01 3.05 5.37
C ASN A 99 7.98 2.53 4.35
N PHE A 100 7.12 1.63 4.77
CA PHE A 100 6.05 1.14 3.90
C PHE A 100 5.14 2.26 3.42
N SER A 101 4.78 3.20 4.31
CA SER A 101 3.93 4.34 3.95
C SER A 101 4.56 5.26 2.89
N GLU A 102 5.87 5.23 2.76
CA GLU A 102 6.63 6.04 1.81
C GLU A 102 6.85 5.32 0.47
N LEU A 103 6.67 4.01 0.43
CA LEU A 103 6.94 3.16 -0.73
C LEU A 103 5.70 2.83 -1.56
N PHE A 104 4.56 3.43 -1.24
CA PHE A 104 3.32 3.07 -1.92
C PHE A 104 3.41 3.18 -3.43
N CYS A 105 2.94 2.14 -4.07
CA CYS A 105 2.71 2.07 -5.49
C CYS A 105 1.55 3.01 -5.87
N GLN A 106 1.84 4.02 -6.63
CA GLN A 106 0.86 5.02 -7.06
C GLN A 106 0.45 4.86 -8.51
#